data_ecdb0c0e6c8e98fd4af5e30ff434dc3b
#
_entry.id   ecdb0c0e6c8e98fd4af5e30ff434dc3b
#
_cell.length_a   1.000
_cell.length_b   1.000
_cell.length_c   1.000
_cell.angle_alpha   90.00
_cell.angle_beta   90.00
_cell.angle_gamma   90.00
#
_symmetry.space_group_name_H-M   'P 1'
#
loop_
_entity.id
_entity.type
_entity.pdbx_description
1 polymer ?
#
loop_
_entity_poly.entity_id
_entity_poly.type
_entity_poly.pdbx_seq_one_letter_code
_entity_poly.pdbx_strand_id
1 'polypeptide(L)'
;ERNKVMLILEPMNGRVDHPGHCLYGSPDAIAICKAVDSEFVKINWDLYHMQITEGDLCGRMKDDIDWIGYLQLADHPGRNEPGTGEIHYNRVFKQAWDLGYRGYIGLECRPRTTEVAAAEGVKAADNW
;
A
#
# COMPACT_ATOMS: atom_id res chain seq x y z
N GLU A 1 19.66 5.06 -9.85
CA GLU A 1 19.95 4.67 -11.25
C GLU A 1 21.27 3.90 -11.37
N ARG A 2 22.40 4.49 -10.92
CA ARG A 2 23.74 3.88 -11.09
C ARG A 2 23.82 2.42 -10.59
N ASN A 3 23.14 2.09 -9.50
CA ASN A 3 23.17 0.75 -8.90
C ASN A 3 21.91 -0.07 -9.26
N LYS A 4 21.00 0.45 -10.07
CA LYS A 4 19.72 -0.17 -10.43
C LYS A 4 18.90 -0.63 -9.21
N VAL A 5 18.93 0.15 -8.16
CA VAL A 5 18.15 -0.07 -6.94
C VAL A 5 16.97 0.89 -6.96
N MET A 6 15.78 0.35 -6.80
CA MET A 6 14.56 1.15 -6.68
C MET A 6 14.48 1.76 -5.28
N LEU A 7 14.22 3.06 -5.23
CA LEU A 7 13.84 3.79 -4.02
C LEU A 7 12.32 3.95 -4.02
N ILE A 8 11.71 3.67 -2.90
CA ILE A 8 10.27 3.75 -2.74
C ILE A 8 9.96 4.73 -1.61
N LEU A 9 9.24 5.81 -1.96
CA LEU A 9 8.75 6.80 -1.00
C LEU A 9 7.47 6.29 -0.35
N GLU A 10 7.38 6.34 0.94
CA GLU A 10 6.20 5.90 1.67
C GLU A 10 5.45 7.08 2.28
N PRO A 11 4.27 7.45 1.74
CA PRO A 11 3.35 8.33 2.44
C PRO A 11 2.67 7.58 3.59
N MET A 12 2.71 8.19 4.77
CA MET A 12 2.19 7.58 6.01
C MET A 12 1.11 8.44 6.65
N ASN A 13 0.06 7.80 7.17
CA ASN A 13 -1.03 8.52 7.80
C ASN A 13 -0.58 9.29 9.04
N GLY A 14 -0.94 10.56 9.09
CA GLY A 14 -0.69 11.42 10.24
C GLY A 14 -1.82 11.40 11.29
N ARG A 15 -2.93 10.73 11.00
CA ARG A 15 -4.11 10.72 11.86
C ARG A 15 -4.00 9.73 13.03
N VAL A 16 -3.44 8.55 12.79
CA VAL A 16 -3.40 7.46 13.77
C VAL A 16 -1.98 7.17 14.21
N ASP A 17 -1.06 6.96 13.26
CA ASP A 17 0.24 6.37 13.57
C ASP A 17 1.40 7.38 13.58
N HIS A 18 1.39 8.37 12.67
CA HIS A 18 2.55 9.24 12.43
C HIS A 18 2.19 10.74 12.48
N PRO A 19 1.69 11.27 13.61
CA PRO A 19 1.33 12.69 13.71
C PRO A 19 2.55 13.58 13.43
N GLY A 20 2.38 14.54 12.53
CA GLY A 20 3.46 15.46 12.12
C GLY A 20 4.39 14.92 11.03
N HIS A 21 4.15 13.75 10.48
CA HIS A 21 4.87 13.27 9.31
C HIS A 21 4.62 14.17 8.10
N CYS A 22 5.69 14.53 7.37
CA CYS A 22 5.59 15.52 6.30
C CYS A 22 4.99 14.97 4.99
N LEU A 23 5.09 13.66 4.75
CA LEU A 23 4.59 12.99 3.55
C LEU A 23 3.48 12.02 3.93
N TYR A 24 2.23 12.45 3.85
CA TYR A 24 1.08 11.64 4.30
C TYR A 24 0.09 11.25 3.21
N GLY A 25 0.27 11.72 1.98
CA GLY A 25 -0.65 11.44 0.88
C GLY A 25 0.05 11.03 -0.41
N SER A 26 -0.60 10.20 -1.21
CA SER A 26 -0.06 9.73 -2.49
C SER A 26 0.13 10.86 -3.51
N PRO A 27 -0.71 11.92 -3.61
CA PRO A 27 -0.49 13.00 -4.56
C PRO A 27 0.86 13.70 -4.41
N ASP A 28 1.27 14.01 -3.18
CA ASP A 28 2.56 14.66 -2.91
C ASP A 28 3.74 13.73 -3.20
N ALA A 29 3.63 12.45 -2.80
CA ALA A 29 4.64 11.45 -3.10
C ALA A 29 4.84 11.26 -4.61
N ILE A 30 3.76 11.21 -5.38
CA ILE A 30 3.79 11.11 -6.84
C ILE A 30 4.36 12.37 -7.47
N ALA A 31 4.02 13.56 -6.94
CA ALA A 31 4.61 14.81 -7.41
C ALA A 31 6.14 14.81 -7.25
N ILE A 32 6.65 14.27 -6.15
CA ILE A 32 8.09 14.08 -5.94
C ILE A 32 8.67 13.10 -6.97
N CYS A 33 8.03 11.95 -7.18
CA CYS A 33 8.48 10.98 -8.18
C CYS A 33 8.53 11.58 -9.58
N LYS A 34 7.52 12.35 -9.97
CA LYS A 34 7.48 13.08 -11.24
C LYS A 34 8.58 14.12 -11.35
N ALA A 35 8.87 14.84 -10.28
CA ALA A 35 9.93 15.85 -10.27
C ALA A 35 11.33 15.23 -10.35
N VAL A 36 11.51 14.03 -9.80
CA VAL A 36 12.79 13.28 -9.90
C VAL A 36 12.96 12.68 -11.30
N ASP A 37 11.88 12.33 -11.98
CA ASP A 37 11.87 11.78 -13.34
C ASP A 37 12.82 10.57 -13.54
N SER A 38 12.75 9.61 -12.62
CA SER A 38 13.55 8.38 -12.66
C SER A 38 12.67 7.15 -12.52
N GLU A 39 12.91 6.15 -13.39
CA GLU A 39 12.26 4.84 -13.29
C GLU A 39 12.57 4.10 -11.98
N PHE A 40 13.65 4.50 -11.28
CA PHE A 40 14.08 3.93 -10.01
C PHE A 40 13.51 4.67 -8.78
N VAL A 41 12.62 5.64 -8.98
CA VAL A 41 11.96 6.34 -7.86
C VAL A 41 10.46 6.19 -8.01
N LYS A 42 9.87 5.44 -7.11
CA LYS A 42 8.45 5.10 -7.08
C LYS A 42 7.90 5.33 -5.67
N ILE A 43 6.66 4.96 -5.46
CA ILE A 43 6.04 4.98 -4.13
C ILE A 43 5.92 3.55 -3.56
N ASN A 44 6.12 3.44 -2.26
CA ASN A 44 5.57 2.36 -1.46
C ASN A 44 4.14 2.78 -1.10
N TRP A 45 3.17 2.16 -1.75
CA TRP A 45 1.77 2.47 -1.50
C TRP A 45 1.20 1.51 -0.47
N ASP A 46 1.27 1.92 0.80
CA ASP A 46 0.70 1.15 1.90
C ASP A 46 -0.82 1.37 1.96
N LEU A 47 -1.55 0.32 1.67
CA LEU A 47 -3.02 0.30 1.63
C LEU A 47 -3.65 0.67 2.98
N TYR A 48 -3.00 0.30 4.09
CA TYR A 48 -3.45 0.70 5.42
C TYR A 48 -3.34 2.21 5.62
N HIS A 49 -2.17 2.79 5.31
CA HIS A 49 -1.97 4.23 5.44
C HIS A 49 -2.89 5.01 4.51
N MET A 50 -3.04 4.58 3.27
CA MET A 50 -3.88 5.27 2.29
C MET A 50 -5.37 5.12 2.57
N GLN A 51 -5.80 4.00 3.16
CA GLN A 51 -7.19 3.88 3.66
C GLN A 51 -7.52 4.98 4.67
N ILE A 52 -6.62 5.23 5.62
CA ILE A 52 -6.81 6.23 6.68
C ILE A 52 -6.74 7.67 6.14
N THR A 53 -5.84 7.92 5.20
CA THR A 53 -5.56 9.26 4.70
C THR A 53 -6.52 9.66 3.58
N GLU A 54 -6.81 8.77 2.63
CA GLU A 54 -7.47 9.10 1.38
C GLU A 54 -8.74 8.30 1.12
N GLY A 55 -8.76 7.03 1.50
CA GLY A 55 -9.82 6.11 1.09
C GLY A 55 -9.79 5.81 -0.40
N ASP A 56 -10.90 5.30 -0.95
CA ASP A 56 -11.08 4.98 -2.38
C ASP A 56 -9.89 4.22 -3.00
N LEU A 57 -9.40 3.19 -2.30
CA LEU A 57 -8.17 2.48 -2.69
C LEU A 57 -8.18 1.98 -4.14
N CYS A 58 -9.31 1.44 -4.61
CA CYS A 58 -9.38 0.93 -5.99
C CYS A 58 -9.36 2.04 -7.03
N GLY A 59 -10.03 3.15 -6.79
CA GLY A 59 -10.04 4.30 -7.69
C GLY A 59 -8.67 4.96 -7.75
N ARG A 60 -8.08 5.23 -6.59
CA ARG A 60 -6.74 5.80 -6.48
C ARG A 60 -5.68 4.92 -7.13
N MET A 61 -5.70 3.61 -6.87
CA MET A 61 -4.77 2.68 -7.50
C MET A 61 -4.84 2.75 -9.03
N LYS A 62 -6.04 2.88 -9.59
CA LYS A 62 -6.22 3.01 -11.05
C LYS A 62 -5.54 4.26 -11.61
N ASP A 63 -5.62 5.36 -10.91
CA ASP A 63 -5.05 6.63 -11.36
C ASP A 63 -3.52 6.67 -11.19
N ASP A 64 -2.99 5.93 -10.21
CA ASP A 64 -1.63 6.07 -9.73
C ASP A 64 -0.73 4.84 -10.00
N ILE A 65 -1.25 3.80 -10.67
CA ILE A 65 -0.59 2.50 -10.83
C ILE A 65 0.84 2.58 -11.40
N ASP A 66 1.09 3.50 -12.31
CA ASP A 66 2.40 3.67 -12.95
C ASP A 66 3.49 4.16 -11.97
N TRP A 67 3.06 4.73 -10.85
CA TRP A 67 3.96 5.25 -9.83
C TRP A 67 4.17 4.29 -8.66
N ILE A 68 3.41 3.22 -8.58
CA ILE A 68 3.49 2.23 -7.52
C ILE A 68 4.64 1.26 -7.80
N GLY A 69 5.68 1.31 -6.98
CA GLY A 69 6.82 0.40 -7.03
C GLY A 69 6.66 -0.81 -6.10
N TYR A 70 5.90 -0.64 -5.04
CA TYR A 70 5.64 -1.66 -4.04
C TYR A 70 4.31 -1.40 -3.33
N LEU A 71 3.59 -2.46 -3.01
CA LEU A 71 2.37 -2.41 -2.21
C LEU A 71 2.64 -2.99 -0.83
N GLN A 72 2.16 -2.32 0.21
CA GLN A 72 2.08 -2.85 1.57
C GLN A 72 0.65 -2.94 2.04
N LEU A 73 0.40 -3.79 3.01
CA LEU A 73 -0.94 -3.98 3.53
C LEU A 73 -0.98 -4.28 5.03
N ALA A 74 -2.00 -3.76 5.66
CA ALA A 74 -2.61 -4.21 6.90
C ALA A 74 -4.06 -3.77 6.89
N ASP A 75 -4.91 -4.38 7.71
CA ASP A 75 -6.31 -3.98 7.78
C ASP A 75 -6.54 -2.83 8.77
N HIS A 76 -7.49 -1.98 8.45
CA HIS A 76 -7.89 -0.86 9.31
C HIS A 76 -9.35 -1.06 9.75
N PRO A 77 -9.68 -0.74 11.02
CA PRO A 77 -8.79 -0.30 12.10
C PRO A 77 -7.97 -1.43 12.73
N GLY A 78 -6.90 -1.06 13.44
CA GLY A 78 -6.11 -1.96 14.28
C GLY A 78 -4.76 -2.37 13.71
N ARG A 79 -4.50 -2.16 12.40
CA ARG A 79 -3.26 -2.55 11.70
C ARG A 79 -2.97 -4.04 11.84
N ASN A 80 -4.03 -4.85 11.75
CA ASN A 80 -3.95 -6.30 11.81
C ASN A 80 -3.96 -6.93 10.41
N GLU A 81 -4.04 -8.26 10.32
CA GLU A 81 -4.12 -8.99 9.07
C GLU A 81 -5.43 -8.74 8.29
N PRO A 82 -5.45 -8.95 6.96
CA PRO A 82 -6.65 -8.84 6.12
C PRO A 82 -7.83 -9.64 6.65
N GLY A 83 -9.02 -9.05 6.56
CA GLY A 83 -10.28 -9.64 7.03
C GLY A 83 -10.60 -9.32 8.49
N THR A 84 -9.79 -8.49 9.14
CA THR A 84 -10.02 -8.08 10.53
C THR A 84 -10.56 -6.66 10.67
N GLY A 85 -10.60 -5.90 9.59
CA GLY A 85 -11.05 -4.51 9.54
C GLY A 85 -12.05 -4.24 8.42
N GLU A 86 -11.98 -3.04 7.84
CA GLU A 86 -12.96 -2.54 6.87
C GLU A 86 -12.51 -2.66 5.41
N ILE A 87 -11.25 -3.04 5.13
CA ILE A 87 -10.72 -3.10 3.77
C ILE A 87 -11.11 -4.41 3.11
N HIS A 88 -11.76 -4.33 1.96
CA HIS A 88 -12.12 -5.52 1.19
C HIS A 88 -10.98 -5.98 0.29
N TYR A 89 -9.98 -6.64 0.88
CA TYR A 89 -8.74 -7.00 0.22
C TYR A 89 -8.88 -7.86 -1.03
N ASN A 90 -9.87 -8.77 -1.10
CA ASN A 90 -10.13 -9.54 -2.33
C ASN A 90 -10.36 -8.61 -3.54
N ARG A 91 -11.13 -7.53 -3.37
CA ARG A 91 -11.37 -6.55 -4.43
C ARG A 91 -10.12 -5.72 -4.74
N VAL A 92 -9.38 -5.34 -3.72
CA VAL A 92 -8.16 -4.56 -3.86
C VAL A 92 -7.08 -5.35 -4.62
N PHE A 93 -6.89 -6.63 -4.28
CA PHE A 93 -5.94 -7.50 -4.97
C PHE A 93 -6.36 -7.75 -6.42
N LYS A 94 -7.66 -8.03 -6.63
CA LYS A 94 -8.18 -8.15 -8.00
C LYS A 94 -7.93 -6.88 -8.81
N GLN A 95 -8.19 -5.70 -8.24
CA GLN A 95 -7.95 -4.42 -8.90
C GLN A 95 -6.47 -4.26 -9.28
N ALA A 96 -5.54 -4.55 -8.38
CA ALA A 96 -4.11 -4.50 -8.65
C ALA A 96 -3.73 -5.42 -9.83
N TRP A 97 -4.25 -6.64 -9.82
CA TRP A 97 -4.03 -7.60 -10.90
C TRP A 97 -4.60 -7.12 -12.24
N ASP A 98 -5.84 -6.65 -12.27
CA ASP A 98 -6.53 -6.16 -13.48
C ASP A 98 -5.80 -4.94 -14.08
N LEU A 99 -5.18 -4.10 -13.26
CA LEU A 99 -4.35 -2.97 -13.68
C LEU A 99 -2.93 -3.36 -14.15
N GLY A 100 -2.59 -4.64 -14.11
CA GLY A 100 -1.30 -5.14 -14.57
C GLY A 100 -0.19 -5.10 -13.51
N TYR A 101 -0.48 -4.81 -12.24
CA TYR A 101 0.51 -4.91 -11.18
C TYR A 101 0.98 -6.37 -11.03
N ARG A 102 2.30 -6.58 -11.06
CA ARG A 102 2.94 -7.90 -10.95
C ARG A 102 4.09 -7.89 -9.93
N GLY A 103 4.15 -6.82 -9.12
CA GLY A 103 5.11 -6.69 -8.04
C GLY A 103 4.71 -7.45 -6.78
N TYR A 104 5.48 -7.27 -5.73
CA TYR A 104 5.19 -7.86 -4.42
C TYR A 104 4.21 -7.00 -3.64
N ILE A 105 3.40 -7.66 -2.81
CA ILE A 105 2.55 -7.03 -1.81
C ILE A 105 2.99 -7.57 -0.45
N GLY A 106 3.58 -6.71 0.38
CA GLY A 106 4.12 -7.07 1.68
C GLY A 106 3.13 -6.87 2.81
N LEU A 107 3.01 -7.86 3.68
CA LEU A 107 2.23 -7.75 4.91
C LEU A 107 3.05 -7.02 5.97
N GLU A 108 2.56 -5.87 6.43
CA GLU A 108 3.11 -5.13 7.55
C GLU A 108 2.03 -4.88 8.60
N CYS A 109 1.76 -5.87 9.41
CA CYS A 109 0.68 -5.83 10.40
C CYS A 109 1.13 -6.23 11.80
N ARG A 110 0.25 -6.00 12.76
CA ARG A 110 0.32 -6.57 14.10
C ARG A 110 -0.63 -7.77 14.15
N PRO A 111 -0.12 -9.00 14.07
CA PRO A 111 -0.98 -10.18 14.08
C PRO A 111 -1.90 -10.22 15.32
N ARG A 112 -3.19 -10.46 15.12
CA ARG A 112 -4.14 -10.59 16.26
C ARG A 112 -3.85 -11.82 17.10
N THR A 113 -3.30 -12.86 16.50
CA THR A 113 -3.00 -14.12 17.18
C THR A 113 -1.57 -14.56 16.90
N THR A 114 -1.30 -15.06 15.71
CA THR A 114 0.02 -15.55 15.29
C THR A 114 0.38 -15.05 13.90
N GLU A 115 1.67 -15.01 13.59
CA GLU A 115 2.16 -14.66 12.24
C GLU A 115 1.64 -15.63 11.17
N VAL A 116 1.49 -16.90 11.52
CA VAL A 116 0.92 -17.91 10.61
C VAL A 116 -0.55 -17.59 10.29
N ALA A 117 -1.34 -17.26 11.31
CA ALA A 117 -2.74 -16.86 11.11
C ALA A 117 -2.86 -15.58 10.27
N ALA A 118 -1.97 -14.62 10.46
CA ALA A 118 -1.92 -13.41 9.64
C ALA A 118 -1.59 -13.73 8.17
N ALA A 119 -0.64 -14.61 7.92
CA ALA A 119 -0.30 -15.05 6.56
C ALA A 119 -1.48 -15.79 5.88
N GLU A 120 -2.22 -16.62 6.63
CA GLU A 120 -3.44 -17.27 6.11
C GLU A 120 -4.55 -16.25 5.81
N GLY A 121 -4.64 -15.16 6.57
CA GLY A 121 -5.54 -14.03 6.26
C GLY A 121 -5.24 -13.38 4.90
N VAL A 122 -3.96 -13.16 4.59
CA VAL A 122 -3.55 -12.67 3.26
C VAL A 122 -3.93 -13.65 2.18
N LYS A 123 -3.62 -14.93 2.37
CA LYS A 123 -3.93 -15.99 1.41
C LYS A 123 -5.44 -16.14 1.16
N ALA A 124 -6.25 -15.98 2.20
CA ALA A 124 -7.70 -15.97 2.06
C ALA A 124 -8.20 -14.76 1.27
N ALA A 125 -7.54 -13.61 1.40
CA ALA A 125 -7.85 -12.40 0.66
C ALA A 125 -7.43 -12.47 -0.82
N ASP A 126 -6.45 -13.30 -1.16
CA ASP A 126 -5.97 -13.54 -2.54
C ASP A 126 -6.84 -14.59 -3.29
N ASN A 127 -8.09 -14.73 -2.91
CA ASN A 127 -9.05 -15.62 -3.52
C ASN A 127 -10.22 -14.82 -4.13
N TRP A 128 -10.04 -14.38 -5.39
CA TRP A 128 -10.96 -13.53 -6.14
C TRP A 128 -11.19 -13.99 -7.59
#